data_b9b898eab9d2e82d71a281653fb0abd3
#
_entry.id   b9b898eab9d2e82d71a281653fb0abd3
#
_cell.length_a   1.000
_cell.length_b   1.000
_cell.length_c   1.000
_cell.angle_alpha   90.00
_cell.angle_beta   90.00
_cell.angle_gamma   90.00
#
_symmetry.space_group_name_H-M   'P 1'
#
loop_
_entity.id
_entity.type
_entity.pdbx_description
1 polymer ?
#
loop_
_entity_poly.entity_id
_entity_poly.type
_entity_poly.pdbx_seq_one_letter_code
_entity_poly.pdbx_strand_id
1 'polypeptide(L)'
;MLSFSCGIFLKGMIYMSITKTIFGKTSDGEKVYSYLLDNGNGLSAEILTYGGIIKNLYVTDKKGKKTDVVLGRDTLEDYLKNDGYLGALIGRHANRIARGQFELGGEKYSVGINEGHNSLHGGNIGFDQKVWSAKEKDAAEPSLELSIVSKDGEEGFPGKLDVTVTYTLTKENALKINYKAVSDKDTVVNMTNHSYFNLAGHASGTIDNQILQINSGFYTPNDNECMPTGEVLSVMGTPFDFRAPKPIGQDINSDFEQIEMFGGYDHNFAIAGRGYRKAAAAKCLENGITMEVYTDKPAMQLYTSNALPEGIYKGGERYNIHQAFCLETQYFPNAMAHSHYPSPILKKDEEYNFTTEYRFIVK
;
A
#
# COMPACT_ATOMS: atom_id res chain seq x y z
N MET A 1 -32.80 -6.97 -56.53
CA MET A 1 -32.13 -5.88 -55.78
C MET A 1 -31.70 -6.44 -54.43
N LEU A 2 -30.46 -6.82 -54.33
CA LEU A 2 -29.84 -7.30 -53.08
C LEU A 2 -29.10 -6.12 -52.43
N SER A 3 -29.58 -5.65 -51.28
CA SER A 3 -28.91 -4.61 -50.51
C SER A 3 -27.83 -5.23 -49.63
N PHE A 4 -26.58 -4.98 -49.95
CA PHE A 4 -25.43 -5.27 -49.06
C PHE A 4 -25.39 -4.21 -47.96
N SER A 5 -25.72 -4.62 -46.74
CA SER A 5 -25.47 -3.87 -45.55
C SER A 5 -23.97 -3.98 -45.21
N CYS A 6 -23.23 -2.88 -45.42
CA CYS A 6 -21.84 -2.75 -45.01
C CYS A 6 -21.79 -2.53 -43.49
N GLY A 7 -21.50 -3.58 -42.74
CA GLY A 7 -21.26 -3.51 -41.32
C GLY A 7 -19.91 -2.85 -41.06
N ILE A 8 -19.91 -1.56 -40.68
CA ILE A 8 -18.74 -0.87 -40.16
C ILE A 8 -18.46 -1.46 -38.79
N PHE A 9 -17.46 -2.33 -38.68
CA PHE A 9 -16.86 -2.68 -37.39
C PHE A 9 -16.18 -1.44 -36.83
N LEU A 10 -16.84 -0.76 -35.91
CA LEU A 10 -16.20 0.21 -35.02
C LEU A 10 -15.16 -0.54 -34.17
N LYS A 11 -13.88 -0.40 -34.51
CA LYS A 11 -12.76 -0.82 -33.67
C LYS A 11 -12.98 -0.25 -32.26
N GLY A 12 -12.95 -1.13 -31.25
CA GLY A 12 -13.39 -0.91 -29.88
C GLY A 12 -12.96 0.45 -29.29
N MET A 13 -13.96 1.23 -28.98
CA MET A 13 -13.80 2.35 -28.05
C MET A 13 -13.43 1.74 -26.69
N ILE A 14 -12.24 2.04 -26.18
CA ILE A 14 -11.86 1.75 -24.79
C ILE A 14 -12.80 2.57 -23.91
N TYR A 15 -13.68 1.90 -23.17
CA TYR A 15 -14.65 2.57 -22.30
C TYR A 15 -14.10 2.58 -20.88
N MET A 16 -13.54 3.70 -20.48
CA MET A 16 -13.10 3.94 -19.10
C MET A 16 -14.32 4.35 -18.25
N SER A 17 -14.42 3.85 -17.02
CA SER A 17 -15.59 4.11 -16.18
C SER A 17 -15.25 4.14 -14.68
N ILE A 18 -16.13 4.82 -13.94
CA ILE A 18 -16.22 4.73 -12.48
C ILE A 18 -17.66 4.34 -12.16
N THR A 19 -17.83 3.32 -11.33
CA THR A 19 -19.14 2.87 -10.85
C THR A 19 -19.17 2.92 -9.33
N LYS A 20 -20.12 3.66 -8.77
CA LYS A 20 -20.32 3.82 -7.33
C LYS A 20 -21.44 2.92 -6.84
N THR A 21 -21.21 2.19 -5.74
CA THR A 21 -22.22 1.40 -5.03
C THR A 21 -22.15 1.63 -3.52
N ILE A 22 -23.22 1.29 -2.78
CA ILE A 22 -23.17 1.25 -1.32
C ILE A 22 -22.52 -0.07 -0.93
N PHE A 23 -21.43 -0.02 -0.16
CA PHE A 23 -20.77 -1.20 0.38
C PHE A 23 -21.32 -1.61 1.75
N GLY A 24 -21.68 -0.63 2.59
CA GLY A 24 -22.25 -0.88 3.90
C GLY A 24 -22.50 0.40 4.70
N LYS A 25 -22.69 0.23 6.00
CA LYS A 25 -22.77 1.31 6.99
C LYS A 25 -21.95 0.94 8.21
N THR A 26 -21.25 1.91 8.78
CA THR A 26 -20.58 1.76 10.07
C THR A 26 -21.57 1.66 11.22
N SER A 27 -21.11 1.34 12.42
CA SER A 27 -21.97 1.19 13.62
C SER A 27 -22.71 2.49 14.01
N ASP A 28 -22.12 3.64 13.71
CA ASP A 28 -22.70 4.98 13.90
C ASP A 28 -23.59 5.44 12.74
N GLY A 29 -23.77 4.58 11.73
CA GLY A 29 -24.68 4.79 10.59
C GLY A 29 -24.07 5.53 9.40
N GLU A 30 -22.78 5.82 9.41
CA GLU A 30 -22.09 6.45 8.28
C GLU A 30 -22.03 5.50 7.08
N LYS A 31 -22.35 6.01 5.88
CA LYS A 31 -22.38 5.21 4.66
C LYS A 31 -20.96 5.01 4.11
N VAL A 32 -20.60 3.77 3.88
CA VAL A 32 -19.39 3.39 3.15
C VAL A 32 -19.76 3.04 1.71
N TYR A 33 -19.05 3.65 0.77
CA TYR A 33 -19.21 3.42 -0.66
C TYR A 33 -18.05 2.63 -1.21
N SER A 34 -18.33 1.83 -2.24
CA SER A 34 -17.36 1.19 -3.12
C SER A 34 -17.37 1.92 -4.46
N TYR A 35 -16.17 2.19 -5.00
CA TYR A 35 -15.95 2.76 -6.32
C TYR A 35 -15.14 1.78 -7.16
N LEU A 36 -15.73 1.22 -8.20
CA LEU A 36 -15.04 0.42 -9.20
C LEU A 36 -14.54 1.34 -10.32
N LEU A 37 -13.23 1.50 -10.41
CA LEU A 37 -12.54 2.15 -11.51
C LEU A 37 -12.17 1.08 -12.54
N ASP A 38 -12.43 1.32 -13.83
CA ASP A 38 -12.06 0.43 -14.93
C ASP A 38 -11.42 1.26 -16.06
N ASN A 39 -10.19 0.89 -16.46
CA ASN A 39 -9.52 1.60 -17.54
C ASN A 39 -9.89 1.10 -18.94
N GLY A 40 -10.78 0.11 -19.05
CA GLY A 40 -11.18 -0.52 -20.30
C GLY A 40 -10.07 -1.29 -21.00
N ASN A 41 -8.87 -1.38 -20.43
CA ASN A 41 -7.68 -2.00 -21.01
C ASN A 41 -7.13 -3.16 -20.17
N GLY A 42 -8.00 -3.82 -19.40
CA GLY A 42 -7.65 -5.02 -18.63
C GLY A 42 -7.18 -4.78 -17.20
N LEU A 43 -7.25 -3.54 -16.69
CA LEU A 43 -7.02 -3.22 -15.29
C LEU A 43 -8.27 -2.57 -14.68
N SER A 44 -8.72 -3.08 -13.52
CA SER A 44 -9.77 -2.42 -12.74
C SER A 44 -9.49 -2.54 -11.24
N ALA A 45 -9.86 -1.51 -10.48
CA ALA A 45 -9.64 -1.41 -9.04
C ALA A 45 -10.93 -1.04 -8.32
N GLU A 46 -11.25 -1.72 -7.23
CA GLU A 46 -12.37 -1.42 -6.35
C GLU A 46 -11.85 -0.76 -5.07
N ILE A 47 -12.25 0.50 -4.85
CA ILE A 47 -11.79 1.34 -3.74
C ILE A 47 -12.95 1.62 -2.80
N LEU A 48 -12.75 1.38 -1.50
CA LEU A 48 -13.74 1.70 -0.46
C LEU A 48 -13.48 3.09 0.13
N THR A 49 -14.54 3.80 0.50
CA THR A 49 -14.40 5.05 1.27
C THR A 49 -13.99 4.80 2.72
N TYR A 50 -14.21 3.61 3.29
CA TYR A 50 -13.63 3.22 4.58
C TYR A 50 -12.18 2.87 4.39
N GLY A 51 -11.28 3.55 5.11
CA GLY A 51 -9.84 3.35 5.07
C GLY A 51 -9.19 3.62 3.71
N GLY A 52 -9.92 4.11 2.71
CA GLY A 52 -9.42 4.21 1.33
C GLY A 52 -8.96 2.86 0.76
N ILE A 53 -9.55 1.78 1.23
CA ILE A 53 -9.11 0.39 1.00
C ILE A 53 -9.17 0.02 -0.48
N ILE A 54 -8.08 -0.52 -1.01
CA ILE A 54 -8.07 -1.26 -2.28
C ILE A 54 -8.62 -2.66 -1.98
N LYS A 55 -9.94 -2.85 -2.18
CA LYS A 55 -10.63 -4.11 -1.91
C LYS A 55 -10.32 -5.17 -2.96
N ASN A 56 -10.34 -4.76 -4.23
CA ASN A 56 -10.03 -5.62 -5.37
C ASN A 56 -9.10 -4.88 -6.35
N LEU A 57 -8.20 -5.64 -6.96
CA LEU A 57 -7.36 -5.14 -8.06
C LEU A 57 -7.25 -6.24 -9.12
N TYR A 58 -8.01 -6.07 -10.18
CA TYR A 58 -8.09 -7.05 -11.24
C TYR A 58 -7.14 -6.73 -12.37
N VAL A 59 -6.30 -7.70 -12.72
CA VAL A 59 -5.39 -7.67 -13.86
C VAL A 59 -5.77 -8.77 -14.83
N THR A 60 -5.94 -8.44 -16.10
CA THR A 60 -6.16 -9.45 -17.14
C THR A 60 -4.84 -10.11 -17.48
N ASP A 61 -4.72 -11.42 -17.27
CA ASP A 61 -3.51 -12.20 -17.47
C ASP A 61 -3.26 -12.54 -18.96
N LYS A 62 -2.14 -13.22 -19.28
CA LYS A 62 -1.77 -13.61 -20.65
C LYS A 62 -2.76 -14.58 -21.31
N LYS A 63 -3.66 -15.19 -20.54
CA LYS A 63 -4.73 -16.09 -21.05
C LYS A 63 -6.07 -15.37 -21.20
N GLY A 64 -6.13 -14.05 -20.90
CA GLY A 64 -7.35 -13.26 -20.90
C GLY A 64 -8.22 -13.43 -19.64
N LYS A 65 -7.72 -14.13 -18.61
CA LYS A 65 -8.42 -14.28 -17.33
C LYS A 65 -8.23 -13.03 -16.47
N LYS A 66 -9.31 -12.49 -15.95
CA LYS A 66 -9.31 -11.41 -14.97
C LYS A 66 -8.93 -12.00 -13.60
N THR A 67 -7.75 -11.65 -13.08
CA THR A 67 -7.16 -12.17 -11.84
C THR A 67 -7.15 -11.06 -10.79
N ASP A 68 -7.76 -11.29 -9.63
CA ASP A 68 -7.68 -10.37 -8.48
C ASP A 68 -6.38 -10.61 -7.72
N VAL A 69 -5.50 -9.64 -7.76
CA VAL A 69 -4.12 -9.75 -7.27
C VAL A 69 -3.91 -9.21 -5.86
N VAL A 70 -4.97 -8.87 -5.12
CA VAL A 70 -4.87 -8.40 -3.73
C VAL A 70 -5.74 -9.20 -2.77
N LEU A 71 -5.22 -9.45 -1.57
CA LEU A 71 -5.99 -10.01 -0.47
C LEU A 71 -7.01 -8.98 0.05
N GLY A 72 -8.08 -9.44 0.68
CA GLY A 72 -9.12 -8.56 1.22
C GLY A 72 -10.24 -9.31 1.94
N ARG A 73 -11.31 -8.57 2.22
CA ARG A 73 -12.53 -9.06 2.86
C ARG A 73 -13.73 -8.83 1.94
N ASP A 74 -14.82 -9.59 2.14
CA ASP A 74 -16.04 -9.44 1.34
C ASP A 74 -16.98 -8.37 1.89
N THR A 75 -17.02 -8.18 3.21
CA THR A 75 -18.01 -7.33 3.89
C THR A 75 -17.35 -6.17 4.65
N LEU A 76 -18.08 -5.08 4.86
CA LEU A 76 -17.65 -4.00 5.71
C LEU A 76 -17.46 -4.45 7.17
N GLU A 77 -18.34 -5.32 7.67
CA GLU A 77 -18.26 -5.86 9.03
C GLU A 77 -16.92 -6.54 9.30
N ASP A 78 -16.38 -7.26 8.30
CA ASP A 78 -15.08 -7.91 8.43
C ASP A 78 -13.92 -6.88 8.41
N TYR A 79 -14.04 -5.81 7.64
CA TYR A 79 -13.06 -4.72 7.66
C TYR A 79 -13.09 -3.92 8.98
N LEU A 80 -14.28 -3.76 9.58
CA LEU A 80 -14.44 -3.07 10.88
C LEU A 80 -13.79 -3.80 12.06
N LYS A 81 -13.39 -5.05 11.92
CA LYS A 81 -12.57 -5.76 12.91
C LYS A 81 -11.19 -5.16 13.05
N ASN A 82 -10.77 -4.39 12.05
CA ASN A 82 -9.50 -3.66 11.96
C ASN A 82 -8.29 -4.53 12.27
N ASP A 83 -8.23 -5.66 11.61
CA ASP A 83 -7.14 -6.61 11.70
C ASP A 83 -6.34 -6.68 10.38
N GLY A 84 -5.03 -6.48 10.44
CA GLY A 84 -4.11 -6.70 9.31
C GLY A 84 -4.05 -5.59 8.26
N TYR A 85 -4.76 -4.46 8.36
CA TYR A 85 -4.67 -3.29 7.46
C TYR A 85 -4.86 -3.58 5.97
N LEU A 86 -5.59 -4.64 5.61
CA LEU A 86 -5.73 -5.16 4.25
C LEU A 86 -6.15 -4.08 3.22
N GLY A 87 -5.22 -3.65 2.38
CA GLY A 87 -5.44 -2.69 1.30
C GLY A 87 -5.61 -1.23 1.74
N ALA A 88 -5.49 -0.91 3.03
CA ALA A 88 -5.84 0.38 3.59
C ALA A 88 -4.80 1.49 3.32
N LEU A 89 -5.26 2.74 3.33
CA LEU A 89 -4.41 3.91 3.46
C LEU A 89 -3.91 4.02 4.89
N ILE A 90 -2.62 4.16 5.05
CA ILE A 90 -1.95 4.26 6.34
C ILE A 90 -1.50 5.70 6.59
N GLY A 91 -1.80 6.20 7.76
CA GLY A 91 -1.44 7.53 8.26
C GLY A 91 -2.08 7.79 9.64
N ARG A 92 -1.67 8.88 10.35
CA ARG A 92 -0.83 9.99 9.86
C ARG A 92 0.62 9.55 9.59
N HIS A 93 1.16 8.59 10.37
CA HIS A 93 2.52 8.09 10.22
C HIS A 93 2.52 6.56 10.05
N ALA A 94 2.92 6.10 8.88
CA ALA A 94 3.08 4.69 8.53
C ALA A 94 4.27 4.08 9.26
N ASN A 95 4.15 2.78 9.56
CA ASN A 95 5.11 2.00 10.32
C ASN A 95 5.28 2.53 11.76
N ARG A 96 6.36 2.16 12.44
CA ARG A 96 6.50 2.32 13.89
C ARG A 96 7.11 3.64 14.33
N ILE A 97 6.67 4.11 15.52
CA ILE A 97 7.29 5.16 16.32
C ILE A 97 7.57 4.56 17.70
N ALA A 98 8.86 4.52 18.07
CA ALA A 98 9.31 3.91 19.32
C ALA A 98 8.65 4.57 20.54
N ARG A 99 8.07 3.74 21.43
CA ARG A 99 7.37 4.17 22.66
C ARG A 99 6.26 5.20 22.42
N GLY A 100 5.78 5.31 21.15
CA GLY A 100 4.83 6.34 20.76
C GLY A 100 5.33 7.76 21.02
N GLN A 101 6.65 8.03 20.95
CA GLN A 101 7.22 9.33 21.30
C GLN A 101 8.18 9.85 20.22
N PHE A 102 8.12 11.15 19.98
CA PHE A 102 9.10 11.86 19.15
C PHE A 102 9.27 13.30 19.63
N GLU A 103 10.39 13.92 19.24
CA GLU A 103 10.66 15.33 19.50
C GLU A 103 10.55 16.12 18.19
N LEU A 104 9.89 17.27 18.23
CA LEU A 104 9.73 18.18 17.10
C LEU A 104 9.79 19.62 17.58
N GLY A 105 10.73 20.40 17.05
CA GLY A 105 10.90 21.81 17.44
C GLY A 105 11.29 22.02 18.91
N GLY A 106 11.88 21.02 19.56
CA GLY A 106 12.25 21.06 20.99
C GLY A 106 11.10 20.65 21.92
N GLU A 107 9.95 20.30 21.41
CA GLU A 107 8.81 19.79 22.17
C GLU A 107 8.68 18.28 22.01
N LYS A 108 8.28 17.58 23.08
CA LYS A 108 8.00 16.14 23.07
C LYS A 108 6.54 15.87 22.82
N TYR A 109 6.27 14.99 21.88
CA TYR A 109 4.91 14.52 21.53
C TYR A 109 4.78 13.05 21.87
N SER A 110 3.57 12.68 22.36
CA SER A 110 3.19 11.29 22.62
C SER A 110 1.99 10.94 21.74
N VAL A 111 2.14 9.87 20.98
CA VAL A 111 1.10 9.35 20.06
C VAL A 111 0.54 8.03 20.57
N GLY A 112 -0.62 7.61 20.03
CA GLY A 112 -1.31 6.41 20.48
C GLY A 112 -0.41 5.16 20.41
N ILE A 113 -0.36 4.39 21.50
CA ILE A 113 0.33 3.10 21.56
C ILE A 113 -0.68 2.00 21.27
N ASN A 114 -0.47 1.26 20.19
CA ASN A 114 -1.39 0.23 19.70
C ASN A 114 -0.71 -1.10 19.35
N GLU A 115 0.62 -1.17 19.48
CA GLU A 115 1.38 -2.39 19.24
C GLU A 115 2.46 -2.56 20.31
N GLY A 116 2.23 -3.45 21.28
CA GLY A 116 3.16 -3.65 22.41
C GLY A 116 3.45 -2.35 23.16
N HIS A 117 4.68 -1.84 23.04
CA HIS A 117 5.09 -0.58 23.62
C HIS A 117 5.18 0.58 22.61
N ASN A 118 4.84 0.34 21.36
CA ASN A 118 5.10 1.25 20.24
C ASN A 118 3.80 1.74 19.61
N SER A 119 3.90 2.82 18.85
CA SER A 119 2.84 3.24 17.93
C SER A 119 3.09 2.61 16.56
N LEU A 120 2.04 2.05 15.96
CA LEU A 120 2.05 1.48 14.62
C LEU A 120 0.97 2.14 13.77
N HIS A 121 1.30 2.48 12.53
CA HIS A 121 0.37 2.88 11.47
C HIS A 121 -0.60 4.03 11.83
N GLY A 122 -0.17 4.96 12.68
CA GLY A 122 -0.94 6.15 13.02
C GLY A 122 -1.68 6.10 14.35
N GLY A 123 -1.53 5.00 15.13
CA GLY A 123 -2.07 4.86 16.48
C GLY A 123 -3.35 4.02 16.53
N ASN A 124 -4.19 4.27 17.53
CA ASN A 124 -5.37 3.44 17.82
C ASN A 124 -6.47 3.60 16.76
N ILE A 125 -6.65 4.81 16.23
CA ILE A 125 -7.61 5.11 15.16
C ILE A 125 -6.87 5.84 14.03
N GLY A 126 -6.21 5.06 13.18
CA GLY A 126 -5.47 5.56 12.02
C GLY A 126 -6.39 5.95 10.84
N PHE A 127 -5.78 6.29 9.73
CA PHE A 127 -6.49 6.65 8.49
C PHE A 127 -7.22 5.45 7.86
N ASP A 128 -6.77 4.24 8.15
CA ASP A 128 -7.35 2.95 7.80
C ASP A 128 -8.77 2.72 8.38
N GLN A 129 -9.09 3.38 9.50
CA GLN A 129 -10.38 3.24 10.19
C GLN A 129 -11.33 4.42 9.95
N LYS A 130 -10.99 5.36 9.09
CA LYS A 130 -11.83 6.53 8.80
C LYS A 130 -12.67 6.33 7.55
N VAL A 131 -13.88 6.90 7.55
CA VAL A 131 -14.65 7.04 6.32
C VAL A 131 -14.22 8.33 5.61
N TRP A 132 -13.69 8.19 4.41
CA TRP A 132 -13.19 9.29 3.60
C TRP A 132 -14.31 9.89 2.75
N SER A 133 -14.33 11.20 2.64
CA SER A 133 -15.11 11.87 1.61
C SER A 133 -14.55 11.53 0.24
N ALA A 134 -15.43 11.24 -0.73
CA ALA A 134 -15.02 10.79 -2.05
C ALA A 134 -15.59 11.67 -3.16
N LYS A 135 -14.76 11.99 -4.14
CA LYS A 135 -15.12 12.76 -5.32
C LYS A 135 -14.51 12.13 -6.58
N GLU A 136 -15.35 11.78 -7.55
CA GLU A 136 -14.92 11.44 -8.89
C GLU A 136 -14.32 12.67 -9.56
N LYS A 137 -13.15 12.52 -10.18
CA LYS A 137 -12.47 13.61 -10.89
C LYS A 137 -12.90 13.61 -12.34
N ASP A 138 -13.17 14.80 -12.88
CA ASP A 138 -13.29 14.99 -14.32
C ASP A 138 -11.88 14.98 -14.94
N ALA A 139 -11.44 13.80 -15.36
CA ALA A 139 -10.11 13.55 -15.88
C ALA A 139 -10.16 12.58 -17.06
N ALA A 140 -9.10 12.58 -17.88
CA ALA A 140 -8.99 11.69 -19.05
C ALA A 140 -8.86 10.21 -18.66
N GLU A 141 -8.55 9.92 -17.39
CA GLU A 141 -8.40 8.58 -16.84
C GLU A 141 -9.26 8.46 -15.58
N PRO A 142 -9.85 7.28 -15.28
CA PRO A 142 -10.67 7.08 -14.09
C PRO A 142 -9.90 7.49 -12.83
N SER A 143 -10.38 8.51 -12.14
CA SER A 143 -9.69 9.09 -10.98
C SER A 143 -10.68 9.35 -9.85
N LEU A 144 -10.35 8.83 -8.66
CA LEU A 144 -11.11 9.00 -7.43
C LEU A 144 -10.26 9.75 -6.41
N GLU A 145 -10.75 10.91 -5.98
CA GLU A 145 -10.15 11.70 -4.90
C GLU A 145 -10.84 11.38 -3.59
N LEU A 146 -10.07 10.97 -2.60
CA LEU A 146 -10.51 10.76 -1.23
C LEU A 146 -9.91 11.85 -0.34
N SER A 147 -10.68 12.37 0.61
CA SER A 147 -10.21 13.42 1.53
C SER A 147 -10.71 13.22 2.95
N ILE A 148 -9.86 13.57 3.91
CA ILE A 148 -10.18 13.66 5.34
C ILE A 148 -9.49 14.88 5.96
N VAL A 149 -9.97 15.29 7.13
CA VAL A 149 -9.28 16.22 8.02
C VAL A 149 -8.87 15.47 9.28
N SER A 150 -7.57 15.41 9.54
CA SER A 150 -7.03 14.92 10.80
C SER A 150 -6.83 16.11 11.73
N LYS A 151 -7.55 16.15 12.85
CA LYS A 151 -7.59 17.31 13.77
C LYS A 151 -6.25 17.48 14.49
N ASP A 152 -5.97 18.71 14.94
CA ASP A 152 -4.83 18.98 15.85
C ASP A 152 -4.95 18.12 17.10
N GLY A 153 -3.88 17.40 17.44
CA GLY A 153 -3.84 16.47 18.58
C GLY A 153 -4.51 15.11 18.35
N GLU A 154 -5.04 14.83 17.15
CA GLU A 154 -5.59 13.51 16.83
C GLU A 154 -4.49 12.44 16.93
N GLU A 155 -4.76 11.35 17.68
CA GLU A 155 -3.79 10.32 18.06
C GLU A 155 -2.48 10.88 18.67
N GLY A 156 -2.48 12.14 19.14
CA GLY A 156 -1.33 12.83 19.71
C GLY A 156 -0.45 13.60 18.72
N PHE A 157 -0.75 13.54 17.43
CA PHE A 157 0.01 14.28 16.41
C PHE A 157 -0.32 15.78 16.41
N PRO A 158 0.69 16.69 16.37
CA PRO A 158 0.45 18.14 16.31
C PRO A 158 -0.08 18.58 14.94
N GLY A 159 -0.86 19.66 14.96
CA GLY A 159 -1.39 20.33 13.77
C GLY A 159 -2.61 19.67 13.15
N LYS A 160 -3.54 20.52 12.70
CA LYS A 160 -4.62 20.08 11.82
C LYS A 160 -4.02 19.74 10.45
N LEU A 161 -4.29 18.55 9.95
CA LEU A 161 -3.80 18.07 8.67
C LEU A 161 -4.98 17.88 7.70
N ASP A 162 -5.02 18.65 6.63
CA ASP A 162 -5.94 18.45 5.51
C ASP A 162 -5.28 17.45 4.54
N VAL A 163 -5.92 16.30 4.32
CA VAL A 163 -5.36 15.18 3.55
C VAL A 163 -6.22 14.90 2.32
N THR A 164 -5.56 14.70 1.20
CA THR A 164 -6.17 14.24 -0.05
C THR A 164 -5.36 13.11 -0.65
N VAL A 165 -6.02 12.00 -1.00
CA VAL A 165 -5.40 10.89 -1.72
C VAL A 165 -6.15 10.65 -3.01
N THR A 166 -5.45 10.66 -4.13
CA THR A 166 -6.05 10.43 -5.45
C THR A 166 -5.60 9.10 -6.03
N TYR A 167 -6.55 8.21 -6.27
CA TYR A 167 -6.37 6.99 -7.04
C TYR A 167 -6.65 7.27 -8.52
N THR A 168 -5.70 6.96 -9.38
CA THR A 168 -5.87 7.08 -10.84
C THR A 168 -5.53 5.75 -11.49
N LEU A 169 -6.44 5.25 -12.30
CA LEU A 169 -6.24 4.03 -13.09
C LEU A 169 -5.85 4.43 -14.51
N THR A 170 -4.56 4.30 -14.84
CA THR A 170 -4.05 4.81 -16.10
C THR A 170 -4.37 3.88 -17.28
N LYS A 171 -4.40 4.44 -18.48
CA LYS A 171 -4.58 3.66 -19.73
C LYS A 171 -3.41 2.71 -20.01
N GLU A 172 -2.24 2.94 -19.40
CA GLU A 172 -1.05 2.09 -19.47
C GLU A 172 -1.06 0.96 -18.41
N ASN A 173 -2.23 0.65 -17.82
CA ASN A 173 -2.40 -0.39 -16.79
C ASN A 173 -1.58 -0.12 -15.51
N ALA A 174 -1.61 1.10 -15.00
CA ALA A 174 -1.08 1.43 -13.70
C ALA A 174 -2.16 1.93 -12.75
N LEU A 175 -2.11 1.50 -11.49
CA LEU A 175 -2.81 2.11 -10.37
C LEU A 175 -1.84 3.09 -9.71
N LYS A 176 -2.11 4.38 -9.87
CA LYS A 176 -1.34 5.46 -9.30
C LYS A 176 -2.05 6.03 -8.08
N ILE A 177 -1.33 6.16 -6.98
CA ILE A 177 -1.82 6.73 -5.72
C ILE A 177 -0.98 7.98 -5.43
N ASN A 178 -1.61 9.14 -5.47
CA ASN A 178 -0.98 10.40 -5.11
C ASN A 178 -1.48 10.85 -3.74
N TYR A 179 -0.56 11.11 -2.82
CA TYR A 179 -0.81 11.52 -1.45
C TYR A 179 -0.45 12.99 -1.30
N LYS A 180 -1.41 13.83 -0.91
CA LYS A 180 -1.21 15.23 -0.59
C LYS A 180 -1.69 15.57 0.80
N ALA A 181 -0.96 16.43 1.49
CA ALA A 181 -1.41 16.98 2.76
C ALA A 181 -0.80 18.36 3.02
N VAL A 182 -1.51 19.17 3.80
CA VAL A 182 -1.04 20.46 4.31
C VAL A 182 -1.42 20.56 5.78
N SER A 183 -0.49 21.04 6.62
CA SER A 183 -0.71 21.22 8.06
C SER A 183 -0.62 22.68 8.47
N ASP A 184 -1.43 23.08 9.44
CA ASP A 184 -1.39 24.42 10.06
C ASP A 184 -0.28 24.59 11.12
N LYS A 185 0.46 23.51 11.42
CA LYS A 185 1.64 23.47 12.30
C LYS A 185 2.70 22.53 11.73
N ASP A 186 3.94 22.64 12.20
CA ASP A 186 4.93 21.60 11.99
C ASP A 186 4.42 20.28 12.56
N THR A 187 4.55 19.20 11.78
CA THR A 187 4.09 17.87 12.17
C THR A 187 4.93 16.78 11.49
N VAL A 188 4.63 15.52 11.76
CA VAL A 188 5.23 14.37 11.05
C VAL A 188 4.17 13.71 10.18
N VAL A 189 4.52 13.44 8.92
CA VAL A 189 3.63 12.78 7.95
C VAL A 189 4.38 11.72 7.16
N ASN A 190 3.87 10.51 7.22
CA ASN A 190 4.36 9.39 6.43
C ASN A 190 3.17 8.53 6.02
N MET A 191 2.65 8.74 4.81
CA MET A 191 1.50 7.97 4.32
C MET A 191 1.94 6.88 3.35
N THR A 192 1.26 5.74 3.38
CA THR A 192 1.43 4.63 2.45
C THR A 192 0.11 3.91 2.18
N ASN A 193 0.15 2.86 1.36
CA ASN A 193 -0.95 1.91 1.18
C ASN A 193 -0.48 0.49 1.51
N HIS A 194 -1.26 -0.22 2.30
CA HIS A 194 -0.93 -1.55 2.83
C HIS A 194 -1.61 -2.67 2.03
N SER A 195 -1.48 -2.65 0.70
CA SER A 195 -2.00 -3.73 -0.14
C SER A 195 -1.15 -4.99 -0.02
N TYR A 196 -1.83 -6.11 0.16
CA TYR A 196 -1.26 -7.46 0.18
C TYR A 196 -1.38 -8.07 -1.20
N PHE A 197 -0.29 -8.16 -1.94
CA PHE A 197 -0.27 -8.64 -3.31
C PHE A 197 -0.01 -10.14 -3.39
N ASN A 198 -0.77 -10.81 -4.24
CA ASN A 198 -0.46 -12.13 -4.76
C ASN A 198 -0.74 -12.13 -6.27
N LEU A 199 0.30 -12.05 -7.09
CA LEU A 199 0.14 -11.90 -8.54
C LEU A 199 -0.43 -13.14 -9.23
N ALA A 200 -0.42 -14.31 -8.58
CA ALA A 200 -1.09 -15.51 -9.06
C ALA A 200 -2.62 -15.47 -8.81
N GLY A 201 -3.07 -14.55 -7.95
CA GLY A 201 -4.45 -14.37 -7.47
C GLY A 201 -4.55 -14.54 -5.96
N HIS A 202 -5.47 -13.83 -5.31
CA HIS A 202 -5.59 -13.81 -3.85
C HIS A 202 -5.79 -15.20 -3.21
N ALA A 203 -6.36 -16.14 -3.94
CA ALA A 203 -6.68 -17.51 -3.48
C ALA A 203 -5.68 -18.56 -3.99
N SER A 204 -4.51 -18.18 -4.54
CA SER A 204 -3.59 -19.10 -5.22
C SER A 204 -2.58 -19.81 -4.30
N GLY A 205 -2.65 -19.61 -2.99
CA GLY A 205 -1.65 -20.13 -2.04
C GLY A 205 -0.47 -19.16 -1.85
N THR A 206 0.72 -19.69 -1.52
CA THR A 206 1.87 -18.89 -1.13
C THR A 206 2.52 -18.14 -2.30
N ILE A 207 3.30 -17.11 -1.97
CA ILE A 207 4.04 -16.28 -2.92
C ILE A 207 5.45 -16.80 -3.25
N ASP A 208 5.82 -17.96 -2.76
CA ASP A 208 7.19 -18.49 -2.78
C ASP A 208 7.83 -18.48 -4.16
N ASN A 209 7.05 -18.82 -5.19
CA ASN A 209 7.51 -18.90 -6.59
C ASN A 209 7.44 -17.55 -7.33
N GLN A 210 6.99 -16.48 -6.69
CA GLN A 210 6.95 -15.16 -7.31
C GLN A 210 8.33 -14.52 -7.25
N ILE A 211 8.75 -13.98 -8.38
CA ILE A 211 10.08 -13.38 -8.53
C ILE A 211 10.00 -11.92 -8.09
N LEU A 212 10.88 -11.52 -7.18
CA LEU A 212 10.99 -10.14 -6.69
C LEU A 212 12.37 -9.56 -7.01
N GLN A 213 12.38 -8.30 -7.41
CA GLN A 213 13.55 -7.44 -7.53
C GLN A 213 13.29 -6.14 -6.78
N ILE A 214 14.26 -5.68 -5.96
CA ILE A 214 14.20 -4.39 -5.27
C ILE A 214 15.43 -3.56 -5.64
N ASN A 215 15.20 -2.33 -6.06
CA ASN A 215 16.27 -1.39 -6.42
C ASN A 215 16.85 -0.73 -5.15
N SER A 216 17.47 -1.55 -4.31
CA SER A 216 18.11 -1.12 -3.07
C SER A 216 19.39 -1.90 -2.81
N GLY A 217 20.42 -1.20 -2.36
CA GLY A 217 21.67 -1.80 -1.86
C GLY A 217 21.69 -1.93 -0.33
N PHE A 218 20.67 -1.42 0.38
CA PHE A 218 20.67 -1.30 1.83
C PHE A 218 19.29 -1.56 2.42
N TYR A 219 19.27 -2.09 3.65
CA TYR A 219 18.08 -2.28 4.47
C TYR A 219 18.35 -1.81 5.91
N THR A 220 17.29 -1.61 6.69
CA THR A 220 17.41 -1.32 8.13
C THR A 220 17.10 -2.59 8.92
N PRO A 221 18.05 -3.10 9.75
CA PRO A 221 17.78 -4.21 10.65
C PRO A 221 16.87 -3.76 11.79
N ASN A 222 16.10 -4.71 12.32
CA ASN A 222 15.16 -4.49 13.41
C ASN A 222 15.62 -5.21 14.69
N ASP A 223 15.19 -4.68 15.85
CA ASP A 223 15.23 -5.38 17.11
C ASP A 223 14.03 -6.34 17.27
N ASN A 224 13.91 -7.00 18.40
CA ASN A 224 12.86 -7.97 18.69
C ASN A 224 11.44 -7.34 18.86
N GLU A 225 11.33 -6.02 18.91
CA GLU A 225 10.07 -5.28 18.84
C GLU A 225 9.75 -4.81 17.42
N CYS A 226 10.45 -5.34 16.40
CA CYS A 226 10.37 -4.91 14.99
C CYS A 226 10.69 -3.41 14.79
N MET A 227 11.52 -2.87 15.66
CA MET A 227 11.93 -1.47 15.64
C MET A 227 13.31 -1.33 14.98
N PRO A 228 13.51 -0.45 13.98
CA PRO A 228 14.84 -0.24 13.40
C PRO A 228 15.88 0.12 14.45
N THR A 229 17.03 -0.57 14.41
CA THR A 229 18.15 -0.32 15.34
C THR A 229 18.85 1.03 15.12
N GLY A 230 18.58 1.69 14.00
CA GLY A 230 19.26 2.88 13.52
C GLY A 230 20.34 2.60 12.49
N GLU A 231 20.76 1.35 12.35
CA GLU A 231 21.73 0.96 11.33
C GLU A 231 21.12 0.92 9.92
N VAL A 232 22.00 1.08 8.93
CA VAL A 232 21.66 0.90 7.51
C VAL A 232 22.70 -0.05 6.93
N LEU A 233 22.32 -1.31 6.76
CA LEU A 233 23.22 -2.40 6.39
C LEU A 233 23.13 -2.74 4.91
N SER A 234 24.26 -3.20 4.33
CA SER A 234 24.29 -3.70 2.96
C SER A 234 23.47 -4.98 2.83
N VAL A 235 22.70 -5.08 1.74
CA VAL A 235 21.97 -6.30 1.39
C VAL A 235 22.91 -7.41 0.85
N MET A 236 24.13 -7.05 0.43
CA MET A 236 25.06 -7.95 -0.26
C MET A 236 25.44 -9.15 0.60
N GLY A 237 25.21 -10.36 0.08
CA GLY A 237 25.51 -11.61 0.77
C GLY A 237 24.52 -11.98 1.87
N THR A 238 23.34 -11.33 1.90
CA THR A 238 22.26 -11.61 2.86
C THR A 238 21.00 -12.09 2.13
N PRO A 239 20.02 -12.67 2.83
CA PRO A 239 18.68 -12.98 2.29
C PRO A 239 17.95 -11.77 1.68
N PHE A 240 18.31 -10.55 2.11
CA PHE A 240 17.72 -9.29 1.62
C PHE A 240 18.26 -8.83 0.26
N ASP A 241 19.20 -9.56 -0.36
CA ASP A 241 19.75 -9.19 -1.66
C ASP A 241 18.78 -9.51 -2.81
N PHE A 242 17.85 -8.58 -3.06
CA PHE A 242 16.91 -8.57 -4.19
C PHE A 242 17.39 -7.67 -5.35
N ARG A 243 18.66 -7.27 -5.40
CA ARG A 243 19.18 -6.46 -6.52
C ARG A 243 19.10 -7.19 -7.85
N ALA A 244 19.36 -8.50 -7.84
CA ALA A 244 19.01 -9.40 -8.93
C ALA A 244 17.65 -10.07 -8.64
N PRO A 245 16.80 -10.27 -9.67
CA PRO A 245 15.52 -10.96 -9.49
C PRO A 245 15.71 -12.37 -8.93
N LYS A 246 15.01 -12.69 -7.83
CA LYS A 246 14.99 -14.05 -7.25
C LYS A 246 13.60 -14.41 -6.72
N PRO A 247 13.26 -15.70 -6.53
CA PRO A 247 12.04 -16.13 -5.86
C PRO A 247 11.97 -15.57 -4.43
N ILE A 248 10.79 -15.10 -4.00
CA ILE A 248 10.58 -14.61 -2.63
C ILE A 248 10.84 -15.74 -1.63
N GLY A 249 10.38 -16.96 -1.93
CA GLY A 249 10.55 -18.13 -1.09
C GLY A 249 11.98 -18.67 -0.99
N GLN A 250 12.92 -18.17 -1.80
CA GLN A 250 14.28 -18.71 -1.83
C GLN A 250 14.96 -18.67 -0.45
N ASP A 251 14.81 -17.56 0.26
CA ASP A 251 15.49 -17.33 1.54
C ASP A 251 14.50 -16.96 2.67
N ILE A 252 13.18 -17.08 2.44
CA ILE A 252 12.14 -16.65 3.39
C ILE A 252 12.13 -17.44 4.70
N ASN A 253 12.71 -18.65 4.69
CA ASN A 253 12.85 -19.54 5.84
C ASN A 253 14.34 -19.80 6.19
N SER A 254 15.24 -18.89 5.81
CA SER A 254 16.67 -19.05 6.14
C SER A 254 16.92 -18.85 7.64
N ASP A 255 18.03 -19.41 8.13
CA ASP A 255 18.55 -19.28 9.51
C ASP A 255 19.24 -17.92 9.76
N PHE A 256 19.02 -16.94 8.87
CA PHE A 256 19.51 -15.58 9.06
C PHE A 256 18.69 -14.89 10.15
N GLU A 257 19.35 -14.39 11.20
CA GLU A 257 18.74 -13.85 12.42
C GLU A 257 17.50 -12.96 12.15
N GLN A 258 17.61 -12.01 11.22
CA GLN A 258 16.51 -11.09 10.89
C GLN A 258 15.33 -11.77 10.18
N ILE A 259 15.54 -12.88 9.47
CA ILE A 259 14.46 -13.67 8.86
C ILE A 259 13.82 -14.57 9.92
N GLU A 260 14.61 -15.24 10.73
CA GLU A 260 14.12 -16.14 11.79
C GLU A 260 13.30 -15.39 12.82
N MET A 261 13.74 -14.20 13.23
CA MET A 261 13.08 -13.34 14.22
C MET A 261 11.64 -12.98 13.85
N PHE A 262 11.35 -12.78 12.55
CA PHE A 262 10.04 -12.34 12.07
C PHE A 262 9.29 -13.39 11.25
N GLY A 263 9.86 -14.57 11.10
CA GLY A 263 9.27 -15.65 10.30
C GLY A 263 9.13 -15.28 8.81
N GLY A 264 10.04 -14.47 8.27
CA GLY A 264 10.04 -13.97 6.90
C GLY A 264 10.52 -12.52 6.81
N TYR A 265 10.17 -11.86 5.71
CA TYR A 265 10.54 -10.45 5.52
C TYR A 265 9.54 -9.52 6.21
N ASP A 266 10.03 -8.57 6.99
CA ASP A 266 9.31 -7.39 7.52
C ASP A 266 10.32 -6.24 7.71
N HIS A 267 10.89 -5.77 6.59
CA HIS A 267 12.05 -4.87 6.64
C HIS A 267 11.92 -3.72 5.65
N ASN A 268 12.47 -2.60 6.06
CA ASN A 268 12.56 -1.39 5.26
C ASN A 268 13.81 -1.39 4.38
N PHE A 269 13.65 -1.14 3.09
CA PHE A 269 14.70 -1.03 2.09
C PHE A 269 14.91 0.44 1.71
N ALA A 270 16.17 0.91 1.72
CA ALA A 270 16.55 2.24 1.26
C ALA A 270 16.60 2.28 -0.27
N ILE A 271 15.58 2.84 -0.93
CA ILE A 271 15.45 2.82 -2.37
C ILE A 271 16.49 3.73 -3.05
N ALA A 272 17.26 3.15 -3.97
CA ALA A 272 18.33 3.84 -4.69
C ALA A 272 17.77 5.02 -5.54
N GLY A 273 18.58 6.09 -5.62
CA GLY A 273 18.24 7.30 -6.38
C GLY A 273 17.33 8.28 -5.65
N ARG A 274 16.83 9.29 -6.37
CA ARG A 274 15.97 10.37 -5.86
C ARG A 274 14.86 10.66 -6.87
N GLY A 275 13.81 11.33 -6.40
CA GLY A 275 12.63 11.65 -7.22
C GLY A 275 11.84 10.42 -7.62
N TYR A 276 10.94 10.58 -8.56
CA TYR A 276 10.07 9.51 -9.05
C TYR A 276 10.85 8.48 -9.87
N ARG A 277 10.93 7.24 -9.40
CA ARG A 277 11.73 6.16 -9.99
C ARG A 277 11.17 4.79 -9.67
N LYS A 278 11.59 3.79 -10.43
CA LYS A 278 11.29 2.39 -10.16
C LYS A 278 11.98 1.95 -8.87
N ALA A 279 11.19 1.46 -7.93
CA ALA A 279 11.64 0.94 -6.64
C ALA A 279 11.78 -0.58 -6.66
N ALA A 280 10.82 -1.27 -7.30
CA ALA A 280 10.77 -2.73 -7.31
C ALA A 280 10.07 -3.27 -8.56
N ALA A 281 10.20 -4.58 -8.77
CA ALA A 281 9.35 -5.35 -9.68
C ALA A 281 9.07 -6.72 -9.09
N ALA A 282 7.82 -7.18 -9.16
CA ALA A 282 7.42 -8.54 -8.82
C ALA A 282 6.80 -9.21 -10.06
N LYS A 283 7.00 -10.53 -10.21
CA LYS A 283 6.52 -11.28 -11.38
C LYS A 283 5.99 -12.65 -10.99
N CYS A 284 4.82 -12.98 -11.50
CA CYS A 284 4.27 -14.35 -11.51
C CYS A 284 4.55 -15.00 -12.87
N LEU A 285 5.32 -16.09 -12.89
CA LEU A 285 5.69 -16.77 -14.13
C LEU A 285 4.51 -17.56 -14.73
N GLU A 286 3.59 -18.01 -13.90
CA GLU A 286 2.47 -18.89 -14.33
C GLU A 286 1.48 -18.15 -15.23
N ASN A 287 1.08 -16.94 -14.85
CA ASN A 287 0.08 -16.14 -15.56
C ASN A 287 0.66 -14.96 -16.35
N GLY A 288 1.98 -14.71 -16.22
CA GLY A 288 2.71 -13.67 -16.93
C GLY A 288 2.53 -12.25 -16.38
N ILE A 289 1.83 -12.09 -15.26
CA ILE A 289 1.64 -10.77 -14.62
C ILE A 289 2.95 -10.31 -13.99
N THR A 290 3.38 -9.12 -14.34
CA THR A 290 4.49 -8.40 -13.72
C THR A 290 3.95 -7.10 -13.15
N MET A 291 4.26 -6.79 -11.90
CA MET A 291 3.98 -5.51 -11.25
C MET A 291 5.28 -4.76 -11.04
N GLU A 292 5.39 -3.57 -11.59
CA GLU A 292 6.47 -2.63 -11.29
C GLU A 292 5.99 -1.58 -10.30
N VAL A 293 6.81 -1.27 -9.29
CA VAL A 293 6.52 -0.24 -8.29
C VAL A 293 7.39 0.97 -8.55
N TYR A 294 6.76 2.14 -8.69
CA TYR A 294 7.43 3.43 -8.83
C TYR A 294 7.06 4.33 -7.66
N THR A 295 8.01 5.14 -7.20
CA THR A 295 7.77 6.09 -6.11
C THR A 295 8.84 7.20 -6.08
N ASP A 296 8.49 8.31 -5.46
CA ASP A 296 9.41 9.37 -5.04
C ASP A 296 9.76 9.30 -3.54
N LYS A 297 9.22 8.32 -2.81
CA LYS A 297 9.56 8.04 -1.41
C LYS A 297 10.99 7.49 -1.28
N PRO A 298 11.67 7.77 -0.13
CA PRO A 298 13.06 7.34 0.08
C PRO A 298 13.23 5.85 0.33
N ALA A 299 12.16 5.16 0.75
CA ALA A 299 12.21 3.77 1.18
C ALA A 299 10.95 2.99 0.84
N MET A 300 11.00 1.69 1.08
CA MET A 300 9.89 0.77 0.89
C MET A 300 10.00 -0.39 1.88
N GLN A 301 8.93 -0.68 2.61
CA GLN A 301 8.80 -1.90 3.41
C GLN A 301 8.49 -3.08 2.49
N LEU A 302 9.19 -4.19 2.68
CA LEU A 302 8.79 -5.51 2.22
C LEU A 302 8.26 -6.29 3.41
N TYR A 303 6.99 -6.68 3.37
CA TYR A 303 6.36 -7.57 4.34
C TYR A 303 5.75 -8.77 3.63
N THR A 304 5.99 -9.97 4.12
CA THR A 304 5.57 -11.22 3.45
C THR A 304 4.41 -11.93 4.14
N SER A 305 3.50 -11.17 4.75
CA SER A 305 2.33 -11.69 5.48
C SER A 305 2.70 -12.82 6.45
N ASN A 306 3.74 -12.59 7.27
CA ASN A 306 4.27 -13.56 8.24
C ASN A 306 3.26 -13.87 9.35
N ALA A 307 2.31 -12.98 9.59
CA ALA A 307 1.16 -13.17 10.46
C ALA A 307 -0.08 -12.55 9.79
N LEU A 308 -1.13 -13.35 9.65
CA LEU A 308 -2.45 -12.88 9.25
C LEU A 308 -3.45 -13.34 10.32
N PRO A 309 -4.41 -12.49 10.72
CA PRO A 309 -5.46 -12.89 11.67
C PRO A 309 -6.22 -14.10 11.18
N GLU A 310 -6.60 -14.98 12.09
CA GLU A 310 -7.49 -16.10 11.75
C GLU A 310 -8.84 -15.58 11.28
N GLY A 311 -9.43 -16.23 10.28
CA GLY A 311 -10.77 -15.86 9.82
C GLY A 311 -11.08 -16.30 8.40
N ILE A 312 -12.25 -15.87 7.96
CA ILE A 312 -12.70 -16.02 6.58
C ILE A 312 -12.44 -14.69 5.86
N TYR A 313 -11.83 -14.79 4.72
CA TYR A 313 -11.44 -13.68 3.88
C TYR A 313 -12.27 -13.65 2.59
N LYS A 314 -11.85 -12.85 1.64
CA LYS A 314 -12.51 -12.65 0.36
C LYS A 314 -12.77 -13.98 -0.39
N GLY A 315 -13.99 -14.13 -0.91
CA GLY A 315 -14.41 -15.35 -1.61
C GLY A 315 -14.58 -16.58 -0.72
N GLY A 316 -14.65 -16.42 0.62
CA GLY A 316 -14.73 -17.52 1.57
C GLY A 316 -13.39 -18.21 1.86
N GLU A 317 -12.28 -17.65 1.38
CA GLU A 317 -10.93 -18.21 1.52
C GLU A 317 -10.41 -18.10 2.97
N ARG A 318 -9.45 -18.98 3.31
CA ARG A 318 -8.61 -18.87 4.50
C ARG A 318 -7.20 -18.60 4.04
N TYR A 319 -6.69 -17.42 4.39
CA TYR A 319 -5.31 -17.07 4.04
C TYR A 319 -4.34 -17.66 5.05
N ASN A 320 -3.20 -18.12 4.53
CA ASN A 320 -2.11 -18.66 5.31
C ASN A 320 -0.95 -17.64 5.38
N ILE A 321 0.02 -17.91 6.24
CA ILE A 321 1.28 -17.15 6.22
C ILE A 321 1.92 -17.25 4.84
N HIS A 322 2.64 -16.23 4.44
CA HIS A 322 3.32 -16.11 3.13
C HIS A 322 2.38 -16.20 1.92
N GLN A 323 1.10 -15.88 2.11
CA GLN A 323 0.14 -15.87 0.99
C GLN A 323 0.20 -14.57 0.18
N ALA A 324 0.83 -13.52 0.71
CA ALA A 324 0.98 -12.25 0.03
C ALA A 324 2.27 -11.54 0.41
N PHE A 325 2.61 -10.52 -0.36
CA PHE A 325 3.64 -9.55 -0.01
C PHE A 325 3.10 -8.13 -0.09
N CYS A 326 3.56 -7.25 0.80
CA CYS A 326 3.33 -5.81 0.77
C CYS A 326 4.60 -5.11 0.30
N LEU A 327 4.43 -4.07 -0.53
CA LEU A 327 5.49 -3.16 -0.97
C LEU A 327 5.03 -1.73 -0.64
N GLU A 328 5.30 -1.32 0.60
CA GLU A 328 4.79 -0.06 1.17
C GLU A 328 5.84 1.03 1.01
N THR A 329 5.65 1.93 0.06
CA THR A 329 6.57 3.05 -0.13
C THR A 329 6.38 4.07 0.99
N GLN A 330 7.47 4.44 1.68
CA GLN A 330 7.40 5.16 2.94
C GLN A 330 8.67 5.98 3.22
N TYR A 331 8.66 6.77 4.29
CA TYR A 331 9.86 7.17 5.02
C TYR A 331 10.35 5.99 5.88
N PHE A 332 11.59 6.06 6.35
CA PHE A 332 12.13 5.02 7.22
C PHE A 332 11.30 4.92 8.50
N PRO A 333 11.00 3.71 9.01
CA PRO A 333 10.34 3.54 10.29
C PRO A 333 11.15 4.20 11.42
N ASN A 334 10.47 4.78 12.41
CA ASN A 334 11.08 5.48 13.55
C ASN A 334 12.08 6.58 13.16
N ALA A 335 11.91 7.23 12.01
CA ALA A 335 12.87 8.18 11.47
C ALA A 335 13.13 9.38 12.38
N MET A 336 12.17 9.75 13.24
CA MET A 336 12.33 10.87 14.18
C MET A 336 13.37 10.60 15.28
N ALA A 337 13.69 9.33 15.55
CA ALA A 337 14.72 8.94 16.54
C ALA A 337 16.15 8.93 15.92
N HIS A 338 16.28 9.00 14.60
CA HIS A 338 17.54 8.80 13.89
C HIS A 338 17.81 9.96 12.91
N SER A 339 18.64 10.93 13.32
CA SER A 339 18.90 12.16 12.57
C SER A 339 19.52 11.96 11.17
N HIS A 340 20.10 10.80 10.89
CA HIS A 340 20.66 10.43 9.58
C HIS A 340 19.64 9.78 8.64
N TYR A 341 18.44 9.45 9.13
CA TYR A 341 17.35 8.98 8.28
C TYR A 341 16.66 10.16 7.56
N PRO A 342 16.08 9.95 6.38
CA PRO A 342 15.23 10.96 5.74
C PRO A 342 14.10 11.39 6.68
N SER A 343 13.95 12.70 6.86
CA SER A 343 13.02 13.28 7.83
C SER A 343 11.58 13.26 7.31
N PRO A 344 10.59 12.76 8.10
CA PRO A 344 9.17 12.81 7.77
C PRO A 344 8.50 14.12 8.22
N ILE A 345 9.27 15.12 8.65
CA ILE A 345 8.73 16.40 9.12
C ILE A 345 8.09 17.13 7.94
N LEU A 346 6.84 17.52 8.12
CA LEU A 346 6.12 18.46 7.26
C LEU A 346 6.07 19.80 7.99
N LYS A 347 6.64 20.85 7.38
CA LYS A 347 6.58 22.20 7.94
C LYS A 347 5.17 22.79 7.75
N LYS A 348 4.83 23.70 8.65
CA LYS A 348 3.59 24.48 8.56
C LYS A 348 3.42 25.07 7.16
N ASP A 349 2.23 24.92 6.58
CA ASP A 349 1.83 25.44 5.28
C ASP A 349 2.62 24.88 4.07
N GLU A 350 3.55 23.94 4.27
CA GLU A 350 4.19 23.19 3.18
C GLU A 350 3.29 22.07 2.67
N GLU A 351 3.39 21.76 1.37
CA GLU A 351 2.67 20.65 0.76
C GLU A 351 3.49 19.36 0.87
N TYR A 352 2.94 18.36 1.56
CA TYR A 352 3.33 16.96 1.40
C TYR A 352 2.76 16.45 0.09
N ASN A 353 3.60 15.94 -0.81
CA ASN A 353 3.14 15.48 -2.13
C ASN A 353 4.04 14.35 -2.62
N PHE A 354 3.53 13.12 -2.54
CA PHE A 354 4.25 11.91 -2.95
C PHE A 354 3.36 10.99 -3.76
N THR A 355 4.00 10.13 -4.54
CA THR A 355 3.32 9.19 -5.42
C THR A 355 3.85 7.77 -5.24
N THR A 356 2.92 6.81 -5.21
CA THR A 356 3.18 5.39 -5.43
C THR A 356 2.44 4.96 -6.68
N GLU A 357 3.08 4.20 -7.55
CA GLU A 357 2.45 3.64 -8.74
C GLU A 357 2.74 2.15 -8.82
N TYR A 358 1.68 1.35 -8.98
CA TYR A 358 1.74 -0.07 -9.29
C TYR A 358 1.36 -0.25 -10.77
N ARG A 359 2.36 -0.53 -11.62
CA ARG A 359 2.19 -0.69 -13.08
C ARG A 359 2.20 -2.16 -13.44
N PHE A 360 1.17 -2.61 -14.15
CA PHE A 360 1.01 -4.00 -14.54
C PHE A 360 1.38 -4.20 -16.01
N ILE A 361 2.26 -5.18 -16.24
CA ILE A 361 2.72 -5.61 -17.57
C ILE A 361 2.42 -7.11 -17.66
N VAL A 362 1.84 -7.54 -18.77
CA VAL A 362 1.50 -8.95 -18.99
C VAL A 362 2.25 -9.46 -20.22
N LYS A 363 3.07 -10.53 -20.03
CA LYS A 363 3.90 -11.12 -21.10
C LYS A 363 3.86 -12.64 -21.09
#